data_9295a815a77b88a2d87a946002e352d1
#
_entry.id   9295a815a77b88a2d87a946002e352d1
#
_cell.length_a   1.000
_cell.length_b   1.000
_cell.length_c   1.000
_cell.angle_alpha   90.00
_cell.angle_beta   90.00
_cell.angle_gamma   90.00
#
_symmetry.space_group_name_H-M   'P 1'
#
loop_
_entity.id
_entity.type
_entity.pdbx_description
1 polymer ?
#
loop_
_entity_poly.entity_id
_entity_poly.type
_entity_poly.pdbx_seq_one_letter_code
_entity_poly.pdbx_strand_id
1 'polypeptide(L)'
;MNGSHGKDERPRGRVVVGVSGSLGSLAALHRAVAEARRTRAELVPVLAWEPPGGEYGYRRSPCPPLLAAVREAAAQRLRDALDAAFACGDPNVPVHPLVVRGETGPALVQTADRPDDLLVVGPSGGLLRRRLQGSVTAYCQRKAGCSVLAVPRPELLQSLEALHRRRHRRLALGLGSEPVRVKG
;
A
#
# COMPACT_ATOMS: atom_id res chain seq x y z
N MET A 1 -42.16 -24.59 -15.60
CA MET A 1 -40.78 -25.01 -15.82
C MET A 1 -39.94 -23.75 -15.91
N ASN A 2 -39.47 -23.24 -14.76
CA ASN A 2 -38.60 -22.07 -14.69
C ASN A 2 -37.28 -22.55 -14.15
N GLY A 3 -36.34 -22.74 -15.07
CA GLY A 3 -34.92 -23.02 -14.75
C GLY A 3 -34.27 -21.79 -14.15
N SER A 4 -34.10 -21.78 -12.82
CA SER A 4 -33.24 -20.83 -12.15
C SER A 4 -31.79 -21.11 -12.55
N HIS A 5 -31.30 -20.34 -13.52
CA HIS A 5 -29.87 -20.17 -13.77
C HIS A 5 -29.29 -19.31 -12.66
N GLY A 6 -29.12 -19.89 -11.48
CA GLY A 6 -28.15 -19.40 -10.51
C GLY A 6 -26.77 -19.64 -11.13
N LYS A 7 -26.25 -18.64 -11.87
CA LYS A 7 -24.85 -18.62 -12.26
C LYS A 7 -24.03 -18.58 -10.99
N ASP A 8 -23.45 -19.72 -10.64
CA ASP A 8 -22.35 -19.85 -9.70
C ASP A 8 -21.14 -19.11 -10.31
N GLU A 9 -21.17 -17.79 -10.20
CA GLU A 9 -20.19 -16.88 -10.77
C GLU A 9 -19.01 -16.78 -9.79
N ARG A 10 -18.21 -17.87 -9.76
CA ARG A 10 -16.95 -17.86 -9.02
C ARG A 10 -16.09 -16.70 -9.51
N PRO A 11 -15.50 -15.92 -8.61
CA PRO A 11 -14.62 -14.81 -8.98
C PRO A 11 -13.52 -15.30 -9.93
N ARG A 12 -13.35 -14.61 -11.04
CA ARG A 12 -12.34 -14.95 -12.05
C ARG A 12 -11.03 -14.24 -11.72
N GLY A 13 -10.19 -14.89 -10.90
CA GLY A 13 -8.89 -14.35 -10.50
C GLY A 13 -8.94 -13.46 -9.25
N ARG A 14 -7.78 -12.96 -8.84
CA ARG A 14 -7.61 -12.09 -7.68
C ARG A 14 -6.86 -10.82 -8.06
N VAL A 15 -7.24 -9.71 -7.47
CA VAL A 15 -6.49 -8.45 -7.50
C VAL A 15 -5.82 -8.26 -6.15
N VAL A 16 -4.53 -8.51 -6.09
CA VAL A 16 -3.70 -8.33 -4.87
C VAL A 16 -3.16 -6.90 -4.85
N VAL A 17 -3.30 -6.19 -3.74
CA VAL A 17 -2.83 -4.80 -3.63
C VAL A 17 -2.07 -4.54 -2.34
N GLY A 18 -0.90 -3.92 -2.46
CA GLY A 18 -0.09 -3.51 -1.30
C GLY A 18 -0.68 -2.27 -0.60
N VAL A 19 -0.98 -2.39 0.69
CA VAL A 19 -1.52 -1.32 1.54
C VAL A 19 -0.51 -0.96 2.62
N SER A 20 -0.26 0.35 2.81
CA SER A 20 0.63 0.87 3.87
C SER A 20 0.00 1.98 4.71
N GLY A 21 -1.22 2.40 4.40
CA GLY A 21 -1.88 3.57 5.00
C GLY A 21 -1.40 4.92 4.43
N SER A 22 -0.49 4.94 3.47
CA SER A 22 -0.07 6.18 2.80
C SER A 22 -1.07 6.59 1.71
N LEU A 23 -1.12 7.89 1.36
CA LEU A 23 -1.96 8.38 0.26
C LEU A 23 -1.66 7.68 -1.08
N GLY A 24 -0.40 7.32 -1.32
CA GLY A 24 -0.02 6.54 -2.50
C GLY A 24 -0.59 5.13 -2.49
N SER A 25 -0.65 4.47 -1.33
CA SER A 25 -1.26 3.15 -1.21
C SER A 25 -2.78 3.20 -1.29
N LEU A 26 -3.42 4.29 -0.83
CA LEU A 26 -4.86 4.51 -1.01
C LEU A 26 -5.21 4.67 -2.50
N ALA A 27 -4.42 5.43 -3.26
CA ALA A 27 -4.60 5.53 -4.71
C ALA A 27 -4.46 4.17 -5.41
N ALA A 28 -3.50 3.34 -4.97
CA ALA A 28 -3.35 1.97 -5.47
C ALA A 28 -4.56 1.09 -5.11
N LEU A 29 -5.09 1.23 -3.90
CA LEU A 29 -6.27 0.50 -3.44
C LEU A 29 -7.52 0.86 -4.28
N HIS A 30 -7.77 2.15 -4.53
CA HIS A 30 -8.86 2.58 -5.40
C HIS A 30 -8.71 2.05 -6.84
N ARG A 31 -7.48 2.04 -7.37
CA ARG A 31 -7.21 1.45 -8.68
C ARG A 31 -7.47 -0.06 -8.68
N ALA A 32 -7.06 -0.77 -7.62
CA ALA A 32 -7.29 -2.20 -7.48
C ALA A 32 -8.79 -2.54 -7.41
N VAL A 33 -9.59 -1.74 -6.70
CA VAL A 33 -11.06 -1.88 -6.68
C VAL A 33 -11.65 -1.73 -8.09
N ALA A 34 -11.21 -0.72 -8.84
CA ALA A 34 -11.68 -0.51 -10.21
C ALA A 34 -11.34 -1.71 -11.13
N GLU A 35 -10.15 -2.28 -11.00
CA GLU A 35 -9.76 -3.48 -11.75
C GLU A 35 -10.53 -4.72 -11.30
N ALA A 36 -10.72 -4.92 -9.99
CA ALA A 36 -11.51 -6.03 -9.44
C ALA A 36 -12.96 -6.00 -9.94
N ARG A 37 -13.59 -4.81 -9.95
CA ARG A 37 -14.93 -4.61 -10.52
C ARG A 37 -14.97 -4.95 -12.01
N ARG A 38 -14.00 -4.47 -12.77
CA ARG A 38 -13.92 -4.68 -14.23
C ARG A 38 -13.76 -6.15 -14.60
N THR A 39 -12.99 -6.91 -13.81
CA THR A 39 -12.67 -8.31 -14.07
C THR A 39 -13.54 -9.29 -13.28
N ARG A 40 -14.43 -8.79 -12.40
CA ARG A 40 -15.21 -9.59 -11.44
C ARG A 40 -14.31 -10.47 -10.56
N ALA A 41 -13.14 -9.94 -10.19
CA ALA A 41 -12.16 -10.60 -9.35
C ALA A 41 -12.37 -10.29 -7.87
N GLU A 42 -11.80 -11.12 -7.01
CA GLU A 42 -11.68 -10.82 -5.57
C GLU A 42 -10.59 -9.78 -5.34
N LEU A 43 -10.79 -8.92 -4.37
CA LEU A 43 -9.80 -7.95 -3.91
C LEU A 43 -9.06 -8.50 -2.69
N VAL A 44 -7.74 -8.54 -2.76
CA VAL A 44 -6.87 -9.01 -1.67
C VAL A 44 -5.94 -7.88 -1.23
N PRO A 45 -6.36 -6.99 -0.31
CA PRO A 45 -5.50 -5.98 0.27
C PRO A 45 -4.48 -6.63 1.21
N VAL A 46 -3.20 -6.33 1.02
CA VAL A 46 -2.10 -6.91 1.77
C VAL A 46 -1.31 -5.82 2.50
N LEU A 47 -1.20 -5.94 3.82
CA LEU A 47 -0.28 -5.15 4.63
C LEU A 47 0.85 -6.05 5.14
N ALA A 48 2.05 -5.81 4.66
CA ALA A 48 3.25 -6.49 5.14
C ALA A 48 3.82 -5.78 6.37
N TRP A 49 4.32 -6.55 7.34
CA TRP A 49 4.91 -6.01 8.57
C TRP A 49 6.09 -6.85 9.03
N GLU A 50 7.01 -6.22 9.71
CA GLU A 50 8.18 -6.87 10.31
C GLU A 50 8.26 -6.56 11.81
N PRO A 51 8.85 -7.45 12.60
CA PRO A 51 9.16 -7.16 14.00
C PRO A 51 10.15 -5.98 14.11
N PRO A 52 10.15 -5.24 15.21
CA PRO A 52 11.14 -4.20 15.47
C PRO A 52 12.57 -4.75 15.38
N GLY A 53 13.43 -4.08 14.63
CA GLY A 53 14.78 -4.57 14.32
C GLY A 53 14.85 -5.65 13.23
N GLY A 54 13.72 -5.91 12.55
CA GLY A 54 13.59 -6.93 11.52
C GLY A 54 13.66 -8.38 12.04
N GLU A 55 13.61 -9.34 11.15
CA GLU A 55 13.65 -10.77 11.50
C GLU A 55 14.95 -11.16 12.22
N TYR A 56 16.06 -10.58 11.84
CA TYR A 56 17.36 -10.85 12.47
C TYR A 56 17.40 -10.37 13.91
N GLY A 57 16.93 -9.14 14.17
CA GLY A 57 16.85 -8.58 15.53
C GLY A 57 15.93 -9.39 16.43
N TYR A 58 14.76 -9.79 15.92
CA TYR A 58 13.82 -10.62 16.67
C TYR A 58 14.38 -11.99 17.02
N ARG A 59 15.11 -12.65 16.11
CA ARG A 59 15.74 -13.97 16.40
C ARG A 59 16.77 -13.91 17.53
N ARG A 60 17.46 -12.78 17.69
CA ARG A 60 18.46 -12.59 18.75
C ARG A 60 17.84 -12.30 20.11
N SER A 61 16.68 -11.66 20.14
CA SER A 61 15.96 -11.30 21.37
C SER A 61 14.46 -11.46 21.16
N PRO A 62 13.93 -12.71 21.18
CA PRO A 62 12.52 -12.96 20.97
C PRO A 62 11.67 -12.37 22.09
N CYS A 63 10.64 -11.60 21.72
CA CYS A 63 9.64 -11.07 22.65
C CYS A 63 8.23 -11.32 22.09
N PRO A 64 7.60 -12.48 22.40
CA PRO A 64 6.29 -12.85 21.86
C PRO A 64 5.18 -11.82 22.13
N PRO A 65 5.07 -11.19 23.32
CA PRO A 65 4.07 -10.16 23.56
C PRO A 65 4.22 -8.94 22.64
N LEU A 66 5.47 -8.49 22.44
CA LEU A 66 5.75 -7.38 21.51
C LEU A 66 5.40 -7.75 20.07
N LEU A 67 5.73 -8.98 19.65
CA LEU A 67 5.39 -9.47 18.31
C LEU A 67 3.88 -9.48 18.09
N ALA A 68 3.10 -9.93 19.07
CA ALA A 68 1.65 -9.94 19.02
C ALA A 68 1.09 -8.51 18.92
N ALA A 69 1.62 -7.57 19.71
CA ALA A 69 1.21 -6.16 19.68
C ALA A 69 1.52 -5.50 18.31
N VAL A 70 2.69 -5.77 17.73
CA VAL A 70 3.07 -5.23 16.41
C VAL A 70 2.19 -5.81 15.31
N ARG A 71 1.86 -7.11 15.36
CA ARG A 71 0.91 -7.73 14.43
C ARG A 71 -0.46 -7.09 14.54
N GLU A 72 -0.98 -6.89 15.74
CA GLU A 72 -2.30 -6.27 15.95
C GLU A 72 -2.31 -4.82 15.46
N ALA A 73 -1.26 -4.06 15.74
CA ALA A 73 -1.11 -2.70 15.19
C ALA A 73 -1.06 -2.68 13.65
N ALA A 74 -0.48 -3.71 13.03
CA ALA A 74 -0.51 -3.86 11.57
C ALA A 74 -1.93 -4.18 11.06
N ALA A 75 -2.65 -5.07 11.74
CA ALA A 75 -4.03 -5.38 11.41
C ALA A 75 -4.95 -4.16 11.56
N GLN A 76 -4.77 -3.36 12.62
CA GLN A 76 -5.53 -2.13 12.82
C GLN A 76 -5.25 -1.12 11.70
N ARG A 77 -3.98 -0.91 11.33
CA ARG A 77 -3.64 -0.03 10.20
C ARG A 77 -4.25 -0.47 8.87
N LEU A 78 -4.39 -1.77 8.64
CA LEU A 78 -5.07 -2.27 7.44
C LEU A 78 -6.55 -1.95 7.49
N ARG A 79 -7.23 -2.18 8.63
CA ARG A 79 -8.64 -1.82 8.84
C ARG A 79 -8.86 -0.32 8.59
N ASP A 80 -8.10 0.54 9.26
CA ASP A 80 -8.19 2.00 9.12
C ASP A 80 -8.02 2.46 7.66
N ALA A 81 -7.10 1.83 6.91
CA ALA A 81 -6.88 2.15 5.52
C ALA A 81 -8.05 1.71 4.62
N LEU A 82 -8.67 0.57 4.91
CA LEU A 82 -9.85 0.09 4.20
C LEU A 82 -11.08 0.97 4.52
N ASP A 83 -11.29 1.31 5.79
CA ASP A 83 -12.37 2.19 6.23
C ASP A 83 -12.25 3.56 5.56
N ALA A 84 -11.05 4.13 5.52
CA ALA A 84 -10.79 5.40 4.83
C ALA A 84 -11.03 5.31 3.31
N ALA A 85 -10.66 4.19 2.68
CA ALA A 85 -10.85 4.00 1.25
C ALA A 85 -12.31 3.78 0.86
N PHE A 86 -13.09 3.15 1.73
CA PHE A 86 -14.48 2.77 1.47
C PHE A 86 -15.50 3.66 2.19
N ALA A 87 -15.06 4.75 2.82
CA ALA A 87 -15.93 5.71 3.51
C ALA A 87 -17.06 6.26 2.63
N CYS A 88 -16.85 6.33 1.31
CA CYS A 88 -17.84 6.82 0.34
C CYS A 88 -18.72 5.71 -0.26
N GLY A 89 -18.61 4.47 0.16
CA GLY A 89 -19.45 3.36 -0.30
C GLY A 89 -18.75 2.01 -0.42
N ASP A 90 -19.56 0.99 -0.51
CA ASP A 90 -19.12 -0.41 -0.66
C ASP A 90 -18.30 -0.60 -1.94
N PRO A 91 -17.16 -1.32 -1.90
CA PRO A 91 -16.37 -1.64 -3.08
C PRO A 91 -17.11 -2.53 -4.10
N ASN A 92 -18.26 -3.16 -3.75
CA ASN A 92 -19.02 -4.07 -4.61
C ASN A 92 -18.18 -5.20 -5.22
N VAL A 93 -17.21 -5.69 -4.48
CA VAL A 93 -16.38 -6.86 -4.79
C VAL A 93 -16.08 -7.60 -3.49
N PRO A 94 -15.87 -8.93 -3.52
CA PRO A 94 -15.42 -9.66 -2.34
C PRO A 94 -14.05 -9.14 -1.90
N VAL A 95 -13.88 -8.81 -0.61
CA VAL A 95 -12.64 -8.25 -0.05
C VAL A 95 -12.07 -9.21 0.99
N HIS A 96 -10.83 -9.66 0.79
CA HIS A 96 -10.11 -10.59 1.66
C HIS A 96 -8.80 -9.95 2.16
N PRO A 97 -8.84 -9.13 3.22
CA PRO A 97 -7.65 -8.44 3.73
C PRO A 97 -6.68 -9.41 4.40
N LEU A 98 -5.39 -9.25 4.12
CA LEU A 98 -4.33 -10.08 4.68
C LEU A 98 -3.24 -9.23 5.35
N VAL A 99 -2.80 -9.68 6.52
CA VAL A 99 -1.65 -9.13 7.25
C VAL A 99 -0.53 -10.16 7.21
N VAL A 100 0.53 -9.86 6.47
CA VAL A 100 1.62 -10.80 6.18
C VAL A 100 2.89 -10.36 6.90
N ARG A 101 3.54 -11.28 7.62
CA ARG A 101 4.83 -11.03 8.24
C ARG A 101 5.94 -11.16 7.22
N GLY A 102 6.78 -10.13 7.10
CA GLY A 102 7.94 -10.10 6.21
C GLY A 102 8.07 -8.78 5.47
N GLU A 103 9.11 -8.68 4.66
CA GLU A 103 9.36 -7.54 3.78
C GLU A 103 8.23 -7.38 2.75
N THR A 104 7.88 -6.12 2.44
CA THR A 104 6.72 -5.82 1.59
C THR A 104 6.80 -6.44 0.20
N GLY A 105 7.96 -6.39 -0.46
CA GLY A 105 8.11 -6.93 -1.81
C GLY A 105 7.88 -8.45 -1.87
N PRO A 106 8.64 -9.24 -1.10
CA PRO A 106 8.45 -10.69 -0.98
C PRO A 106 7.04 -11.09 -0.57
N ALA A 107 6.45 -10.42 0.45
CA ALA A 107 5.10 -10.73 0.93
C ALA A 107 4.04 -10.55 -0.17
N LEU A 108 4.14 -9.48 -0.97
CA LEU A 108 3.23 -9.23 -2.08
C LEU A 108 3.37 -10.28 -3.19
N VAL A 109 4.60 -10.62 -3.57
CA VAL A 109 4.85 -11.63 -4.62
C VAL A 109 4.39 -13.02 -4.18
N GLN A 110 4.60 -13.38 -2.90
CA GLN A 110 4.13 -14.66 -2.35
C GLN A 110 2.60 -14.73 -2.24
N THR A 111 1.93 -13.60 -2.05
CA THR A 111 0.47 -13.55 -2.01
C THR A 111 -0.13 -13.63 -3.41
N ALA A 112 0.48 -12.95 -4.39
CA ALA A 112 0.10 -13.00 -5.80
C ALA A 112 0.83 -14.18 -6.49
N ASP A 113 0.45 -15.40 -6.10
CA ASP A 113 1.12 -16.65 -6.46
C ASP A 113 0.52 -17.34 -7.70
N ARG A 114 -0.59 -16.81 -8.24
CA ARG A 114 -1.27 -17.39 -9.41
C ARG A 114 -0.96 -16.60 -10.68
N PRO A 115 -0.83 -17.26 -11.83
CA PRO A 115 -0.57 -16.57 -13.11
C PRO A 115 -1.68 -15.60 -13.53
N ASP A 116 -2.91 -15.86 -13.12
CA ASP A 116 -4.11 -15.04 -13.37
C ASP A 116 -4.36 -13.94 -12.36
N ASP A 117 -3.50 -13.80 -11.34
CA ASP A 117 -3.54 -12.68 -10.41
C ASP A 117 -3.12 -11.37 -11.08
N LEU A 118 -3.65 -10.27 -10.58
CA LEU A 118 -3.17 -8.92 -10.87
C LEU A 118 -2.58 -8.31 -9.58
N LEU A 119 -1.27 -8.07 -9.57
CA LEU A 119 -0.60 -7.41 -8.45
C LEU A 119 -0.56 -5.89 -8.66
N VAL A 120 -1.28 -5.14 -7.83
CA VAL A 120 -1.31 -3.67 -7.87
C VAL A 120 -0.39 -3.10 -6.80
N VAL A 121 0.55 -2.27 -7.20
CA VAL A 121 1.51 -1.63 -6.29
C VAL A 121 1.48 -0.12 -6.43
N GLY A 122 1.38 0.55 -5.31
CA GLY A 122 1.46 2.00 -5.23
C GLY A 122 2.91 2.52 -5.29
N PRO A 123 3.07 3.84 -5.35
CA PRO A 123 4.39 4.45 -5.31
C PRO A 123 5.03 4.18 -3.94
N SER A 124 6.24 3.67 -3.94
CA SER A 124 7.02 3.47 -2.72
C SER A 124 7.24 4.80 -2.00
N GLY A 125 6.95 4.87 -0.70
CA GLY A 125 7.11 6.07 0.11
C GLY A 125 8.57 6.53 0.18
N GLY A 126 8.77 7.87 0.39
CA GLY A 126 9.98 8.59 0.76
C GLY A 126 11.31 8.23 0.07
N LEU A 127 12.04 9.25 -0.39
CA LEU A 127 13.37 9.13 -1.04
C LEU A 127 14.40 8.34 -0.20
N LEU A 128 14.34 8.41 1.13
CA LEU A 128 15.28 7.74 2.03
C LEU A 128 15.08 6.22 2.05
N ARG A 129 13.83 5.78 2.10
CA ARG A 129 13.48 4.34 2.10
C ARG A 129 13.79 3.67 0.75
N ARG A 130 13.66 4.43 -0.34
CA ARG A 130 13.97 4.01 -1.69
C ARG A 130 15.46 3.73 -1.91
N ARG A 131 16.34 4.46 -1.20
CA ARG A 131 17.80 4.29 -1.27
C ARG A 131 18.30 3.09 -0.49
N LEU A 132 17.63 2.73 0.62
CA LEU A 132 18.12 1.70 1.53
C LEU A 132 17.53 0.31 1.27
N GLN A 133 16.28 0.20 0.75
CA GLN A 133 15.58 -1.08 0.59
C GLN A 133 15.17 -1.40 -0.85
N GLY A 134 15.55 -0.58 -1.83
CA GLY A 134 15.08 -0.72 -3.22
C GLY A 134 13.59 -0.34 -3.38
N SER A 135 13.11 -0.31 -4.62
CA SER A 135 11.71 -0.04 -4.91
C SER A 135 10.90 -1.34 -4.83
N VAL A 136 9.89 -1.38 -3.95
CA VAL A 136 8.91 -2.50 -3.89
C VAL A 136 8.34 -2.78 -5.27
N THR A 137 7.99 -1.73 -6.03
CA THR A 137 7.50 -1.84 -7.40
C THR A 137 8.49 -2.56 -8.31
N ALA A 138 9.77 -2.16 -8.29
CA ALA A 138 10.80 -2.80 -9.10
C ALA A 138 11.06 -4.26 -8.67
N TYR A 139 10.94 -4.55 -7.37
CA TYR A 139 11.03 -5.93 -6.88
C TYR A 139 9.88 -6.78 -7.43
N CYS A 140 8.63 -6.31 -7.29
CA CYS A 140 7.45 -7.01 -7.79
C CYS A 140 7.52 -7.23 -9.30
N GLN A 141 7.89 -6.21 -10.09
CA GLN A 141 8.03 -6.34 -11.54
C GLN A 141 9.06 -7.41 -11.98
N ARG A 142 10.11 -7.63 -11.18
CA ARG A 142 11.14 -8.64 -11.50
C ARG A 142 10.81 -10.03 -11.00
N LYS A 143 10.00 -10.15 -9.95
CA LYS A 143 9.84 -11.41 -9.21
C LYS A 143 8.43 -11.98 -9.24
N ALA A 144 7.41 -11.19 -9.58
CA ALA A 144 6.03 -11.70 -9.68
C ALA A 144 5.89 -12.64 -10.88
N GLY A 145 5.18 -13.75 -10.66
CA GLY A 145 4.77 -14.68 -11.71
C GLY A 145 3.45 -14.28 -12.39
N CYS A 146 2.90 -13.12 -12.07
CA CYS A 146 1.65 -12.57 -12.57
C CYS A 146 1.83 -11.16 -13.14
N SER A 147 0.76 -10.57 -13.68
CA SER A 147 0.76 -9.19 -14.15
C SER A 147 0.92 -8.20 -13.00
N VAL A 148 1.80 -7.18 -13.17
CA VAL A 148 2.04 -6.14 -12.17
C VAL A 148 1.61 -4.78 -12.69
N LEU A 149 0.66 -4.15 -12.00
CA LEU A 149 0.18 -2.79 -12.27
C LEU A 149 0.81 -1.80 -11.29
N ALA A 150 1.74 -1.00 -11.75
CA ALA A 150 2.32 0.10 -10.97
C ALA A 150 1.44 1.35 -11.07
N VAL A 151 0.93 1.82 -9.95
CA VAL A 151 0.13 3.05 -9.88
C VAL A 151 1.05 4.24 -9.64
N PRO A 152 1.01 5.27 -10.49
CA PRO A 152 1.85 6.45 -10.32
C PRO A 152 1.43 7.26 -9.09
N ARG A 153 2.30 8.17 -8.64
CA ARG A 153 1.96 9.10 -7.57
C ARG A 153 0.86 10.05 -8.02
N PRO A 154 -0.19 10.27 -7.20
CA PRO A 154 -1.16 11.31 -7.49
C PRO A 154 -0.48 12.68 -7.67
N GLU A 155 -0.91 13.47 -8.65
CA GLU A 155 -0.32 14.78 -8.96
C GLU A 155 -0.34 15.74 -7.77
N LEU A 156 -1.40 15.69 -6.97
CA LEU A 156 -1.52 16.49 -5.74
C LEU A 156 -0.37 16.20 -4.76
N LEU A 157 0.00 14.94 -4.57
CA LEU A 157 1.13 14.55 -3.72
C LEU A 157 2.45 15.04 -4.30
N GLN A 158 2.63 14.97 -5.61
CA GLN A 158 3.83 15.49 -6.28
C GLN A 158 3.96 16.99 -6.08
N SER A 159 2.86 17.72 -6.19
CA SER A 159 2.79 19.17 -5.99
C SER A 159 3.10 19.56 -4.54
N LEU A 160 2.51 18.88 -3.56
CA LEU A 160 2.78 19.13 -2.14
C LEU A 160 4.24 18.84 -1.75
N GLU A 161 4.82 17.74 -2.24
CA GLU A 161 6.23 17.42 -2.01
C GLU A 161 7.17 18.42 -2.70
N ALA A 162 6.80 18.94 -3.87
CA ALA A 162 7.56 19.98 -4.57
C ALA A 162 7.54 21.29 -3.79
N LEU A 163 6.40 21.70 -3.26
CA LEU A 163 6.26 22.89 -2.40
C LEU A 163 7.07 22.74 -1.10
N HIS A 164 7.00 21.58 -0.48
CA HIS A 164 7.75 21.28 0.75
C HIS A 164 9.27 21.34 0.52
N ARG A 165 9.75 20.77 -0.58
CA ARG A 165 11.16 20.85 -1.00
C ARG A 165 11.61 22.28 -1.28
N ARG A 166 10.78 23.09 -1.93
CA ARG A 166 11.08 24.51 -2.20
C ARG A 166 11.18 25.31 -0.89
N ARG A 167 10.28 25.05 0.07
CA ARG A 167 10.29 25.71 1.38
C ARG A 167 11.55 25.34 2.19
N HIS A 168 11.92 24.06 2.23
CA HIS A 168 13.13 23.61 2.91
C HIS A 168 14.42 24.14 2.28
N ARG A 169 14.50 24.24 0.95
CA ARG A 169 15.63 24.87 0.27
C ARG A 169 15.75 26.35 0.59
N ARG A 170 14.65 27.09 0.68
CA ARG A 170 14.65 28.52 1.05
C ARG A 170 15.12 28.72 2.50
N LEU A 171 14.70 27.88 3.43
CA LEU A 171 15.15 27.89 4.82
C LEU A 171 16.63 27.53 4.95
N ALA A 172 17.12 26.54 4.22
CA ALA A 172 18.51 26.12 4.23
C ALA A 172 19.47 27.16 3.58
N LEU A 173 18.95 27.99 2.69
CA LEU A 173 19.73 29.07 2.03
C LEU A 173 19.60 30.43 2.72
N GLY A 174 18.94 30.51 3.89
CA GLY A 174 18.81 31.77 4.65
C GLY A 174 17.98 32.86 3.96
N LEU A 175 17.26 32.54 2.88
CA LEU A 175 16.46 33.49 2.08
C LEU A 175 15.02 33.66 2.58
N GLY A 176 14.80 33.55 3.88
CA GLY A 176 13.44 33.57 4.41
C GLY A 176 13.26 34.19 5.77
N SER A 177 13.71 35.43 6.00
CA SER A 177 13.19 36.25 7.08
C SER A 177 13.46 37.73 6.81
N GLU A 178 12.57 38.38 6.06
CA GLU A 178 12.41 39.81 6.26
C GLU A 178 11.69 40.02 7.59
N PRO A 179 12.26 40.80 8.53
CA PRO A 179 11.56 41.13 9.77
C PRO A 179 10.41 42.07 9.44
N VAL A 180 9.20 41.69 9.83
CA VAL A 180 8.02 42.57 9.81
C VAL A 180 8.33 43.74 10.73
N ARG A 181 8.57 44.91 10.15
CA ARG A 181 8.72 46.19 10.85
C ARG A 181 7.34 46.61 11.34
N VAL A 182 7.03 46.36 12.60
CA VAL A 182 5.88 46.96 13.27
C VAL A 182 6.20 48.44 13.48
N LYS A 183 5.51 49.34 12.75
CA LYS A 183 5.49 50.78 13.02
C LYS A 183 4.63 51.00 14.28
N GLY A 184 5.24 51.55 15.34
CA GLY A 184 4.53 52.19 16.47
C GLY A 184 3.91 53.51 16.06
#